data_b4371a9b0c8447936d6132214c7a6580
#
_entry.id   b4371a9b0c8447936d6132214c7a6580
#
_cell.length_a   1.000
_cell.length_b   1.000
_cell.length_c   1.000
_cell.angle_alpha   90.00
_cell.angle_beta   90.00
_cell.angle_gamma   90.00
#
_symmetry.space_group_name_H-M   'P 1'
#
loop_
_entity.id
_entity.type
_entity.pdbx_description
1 polymer ?
#
loop_
_entity_poly.entity_id
_entity_poly.type
_entity_poly.pdbx_seq_one_letter_code
_entity_poly.pdbx_strand_id
1 'polypeptide(L)'
;MHNINEICKDGQSLPLNTEGNLRVVFLGVGAAFTKRNRQSNFLIIQGEHHVLVDCGTLGPLALDDVGLSVSKVQCYLPTHSHADHIGGFEEVALVNRYVSNSPNKPKMIIQKDYQGLLWTKSLAGGVEFCEAAQGQPLQLTDFFDILRPQETELLGRKVWSYQHGSMELVLMRTLHFPDSAVSIDEAQWCSGILVNRRVWISGDTMFDRDYPTQFSDISEVMFHDCQTFQGGVHASYRELMTLPDEVRSKTYLYHYNDNWDDPKAWVKDSDNFTGDPIKDGFMGWAHQQVAYDFA
;
A
#
# COMPACT_ATOMS: atom_id res chain seq x y z
N MET A 1 3.36 -20.53 -8.13
CA MET A 1 3.43 -19.72 -9.35
C MET A 1 2.30 -18.72 -9.29
N HIS A 2 2.57 -17.45 -9.55
CA HIS A 2 1.54 -16.43 -9.70
C HIS A 2 1.37 -16.08 -11.19
N ASN A 3 0.18 -15.64 -11.56
CA ASN A 3 -0.12 -15.19 -12.91
C ASN A 3 -0.23 -13.66 -12.91
N ILE A 4 0.23 -13.02 -13.97
CA ILE A 4 0.15 -11.57 -14.16
C ILE A 4 -0.86 -11.30 -15.25
N ASN A 5 -1.87 -10.49 -14.96
CA ASN A 5 -2.95 -10.16 -15.88
C ASN A 5 -3.16 -8.65 -15.93
N GLU A 6 -3.19 -8.09 -17.14
CA GLU A 6 -3.71 -6.73 -17.31
C GLU A 6 -5.21 -6.72 -17.05
N ILE A 7 -5.67 -5.75 -16.28
CA ILE A 7 -7.07 -5.54 -15.95
C ILE A 7 -7.69 -4.47 -16.85
N CYS A 8 -9.00 -4.51 -17.03
CA CYS A 8 -9.79 -3.48 -17.73
C CYS A 8 -9.50 -3.32 -19.24
N LYS A 9 -9.49 -4.42 -20.00
CA LYS A 9 -9.32 -4.34 -21.46
C LYS A 9 -10.54 -3.86 -22.24
N ASP A 10 -11.76 -3.84 -21.72
CA ASP A 10 -12.99 -3.60 -22.51
C ASP A 10 -14.04 -2.72 -21.81
N GLY A 11 -13.63 -1.76 -20.98
CA GLY A 11 -14.58 -0.88 -20.28
C GLY A 11 -15.41 -1.58 -19.19
N GLN A 12 -15.02 -2.78 -18.77
CA GLN A 12 -15.62 -3.49 -17.65
C GLN A 12 -14.99 -3.04 -16.34
N SER A 13 -15.81 -2.93 -15.30
CA SER A 13 -15.30 -2.67 -13.95
C SER A 13 -14.48 -3.85 -13.43
N LEU A 14 -13.40 -3.54 -12.70
CA LEU A 14 -12.61 -4.55 -11.98
C LEU A 14 -13.50 -5.34 -11.03
N PRO A 15 -13.56 -6.68 -11.13
CA PRO A 15 -14.29 -7.50 -10.16
C PRO A 15 -13.65 -7.44 -8.77
N LEU A 16 -14.44 -7.09 -7.75
CA LEU A 16 -14.04 -7.08 -6.35
C LEU A 16 -14.24 -8.43 -5.64
N ASN A 17 -14.28 -9.47 -6.42
CA ASN A 17 -14.40 -10.85 -5.94
C ASN A 17 -13.53 -11.77 -6.81
N THR A 18 -13.05 -12.88 -6.20
CA THR A 18 -12.32 -13.97 -6.86
C THR A 18 -12.94 -15.29 -6.42
N GLU A 19 -12.67 -16.39 -7.12
CA GLU A 19 -13.13 -17.74 -6.76
C GLU A 19 -12.35 -18.36 -5.56
N GLY A 20 -11.91 -17.49 -4.63
CA GLY A 20 -11.11 -17.90 -3.46
C GLY A 20 -9.60 -17.69 -3.61
N ASN A 21 -9.12 -17.46 -4.82
CA ASN A 21 -7.71 -17.15 -5.06
C ASN A 21 -7.36 -15.76 -4.51
N LEU A 22 -6.16 -15.64 -3.97
CA LEU A 22 -5.63 -14.35 -3.56
C LEU A 22 -5.21 -13.56 -4.80
N ARG A 23 -5.64 -12.30 -4.88
CA ARG A 23 -5.27 -11.35 -5.94
C ARG A 23 -4.80 -10.05 -5.33
N VAL A 24 -3.67 -9.53 -5.82
CA VAL A 24 -3.21 -8.17 -5.54
C VAL A 24 -3.26 -7.36 -6.83
N VAL A 25 -3.93 -6.20 -6.80
CA VAL A 25 -4.09 -5.32 -7.96
C VAL A 25 -3.50 -3.97 -7.65
N PHE A 26 -2.42 -3.60 -8.30
CA PHE A 26 -1.89 -2.24 -8.20
C PHE A 26 -2.73 -1.29 -9.05
N LEU A 27 -3.46 -0.39 -8.41
CA LEU A 27 -4.19 0.71 -9.06
C LEU A 27 -3.22 1.81 -9.50
N GLY A 28 -2.15 1.98 -8.75
CA GLY A 28 -1.02 2.84 -9.03
C GLY A 28 0.25 2.28 -8.42
N VAL A 29 1.39 2.67 -8.95
CA VAL A 29 2.74 2.19 -8.54
C VAL A 29 3.74 3.33 -8.40
N GLY A 30 3.30 4.57 -8.60
CA GLY A 30 4.17 5.74 -8.58
C GLY A 30 4.40 6.30 -7.18
N ALA A 31 5.53 6.95 -6.97
CA ALA A 31 5.85 7.72 -5.77
C ALA A 31 4.98 9.00 -5.66
N ALA A 32 5.11 9.72 -4.56
CA ALA A 32 4.27 10.87 -4.19
C ALA A 32 4.07 11.91 -5.30
N PHE A 33 5.12 12.22 -6.06
CA PHE A 33 5.13 13.34 -7.01
C PHE A 33 5.11 12.91 -8.48
N THR A 34 4.93 11.63 -8.77
CA THR A 34 4.88 11.11 -10.14
C THR A 34 3.70 11.69 -10.93
N LYS A 35 3.88 11.79 -12.26
CA LYS A 35 2.87 12.27 -13.20
C LYS A 35 2.51 11.20 -14.23
N ARG A 36 3.40 10.22 -14.46
CA ARG A 36 3.21 9.14 -15.43
C ARG A 36 2.37 8.00 -14.86
N ASN A 37 2.58 7.69 -13.58
CA ASN A 37 1.83 6.65 -12.87
C ASN A 37 0.96 7.26 -11.78
N ARG A 38 -0.17 6.61 -11.46
CA ARG A 38 -0.93 6.91 -10.25
C ARG A 38 -0.07 6.58 -9.03
N GLN A 39 -0.31 7.29 -7.93
CA GLN A 39 0.31 7.02 -6.63
C GLN A 39 0.06 5.58 -6.17
N SER A 40 0.96 5.02 -5.39
CA SER A 40 0.92 3.63 -4.94
C SER A 40 -0.29 3.34 -4.06
N ASN A 41 -1.30 2.72 -4.65
CA ASN A 41 -2.50 2.24 -4.00
C ASN A 41 -2.84 0.88 -4.61
N PHE A 42 -3.25 -0.09 -3.79
CA PHE A 42 -3.53 -1.42 -4.32
C PHE A 42 -4.69 -2.11 -3.59
N LEU A 43 -5.42 -2.93 -4.34
CA LEU A 43 -6.47 -3.80 -3.83
C LEU A 43 -5.92 -5.19 -3.53
N ILE A 44 -6.29 -5.73 -2.38
CA ILE A 44 -6.12 -7.14 -2.03
C ILE A 44 -7.50 -7.76 -2.05
N ILE A 45 -7.70 -8.84 -2.84
CA ILE A 45 -9.00 -9.46 -3.06
C ILE A 45 -8.86 -10.96 -2.83
N GLN A 46 -9.77 -11.56 -2.03
CA GLN A 46 -9.88 -13.01 -1.91
C GLN A 46 -11.32 -13.44 -1.63
N GLY A 47 -11.88 -14.26 -2.50
CA GLY A 47 -13.30 -14.59 -2.45
C GLY A 47 -14.14 -13.32 -2.58
N GLU A 48 -15.10 -13.12 -1.68
CA GLU A 48 -15.98 -11.94 -1.64
C GLU A 48 -15.41 -10.77 -0.81
N HIS A 49 -14.21 -10.94 -0.27
CA HIS A 49 -13.58 -9.94 0.59
C HIS A 49 -12.49 -9.17 -0.16
N HIS A 50 -12.45 -7.87 0.06
CA HIS A 50 -11.41 -7.02 -0.49
C HIS A 50 -11.04 -5.91 0.48
N VAL A 51 -9.79 -5.44 0.36
CA VAL A 51 -9.25 -4.30 1.10
C VAL A 51 -8.49 -3.41 0.13
N LEU A 52 -8.83 -2.12 0.11
CA LEU A 52 -7.98 -1.12 -0.53
C LEU A 52 -6.94 -0.66 0.47
N VAL A 53 -5.68 -0.91 0.16
CA VAL A 53 -4.53 -0.40 0.90
C VAL A 53 -4.18 0.95 0.33
N ASP A 54 -4.29 1.95 1.20
CA ASP A 54 -4.18 3.37 0.91
C ASP A 54 -5.25 3.88 -0.08
N CYS A 55 -5.46 5.18 -0.04
CA CYS A 55 -6.22 5.95 -1.00
C CYS A 55 -5.60 7.35 -1.03
N GLY A 56 -4.53 7.50 -1.80
CA GLY A 56 -3.83 8.76 -1.96
C GLY A 56 -4.65 9.80 -2.70
N THR A 57 -4.09 10.97 -2.90
CA THR A 57 -4.75 12.09 -3.60
C THR A 57 -5.28 11.69 -4.99
N LEU A 58 -4.59 10.77 -5.67
CA LEU A 58 -5.02 10.22 -6.97
C LEU A 58 -5.74 8.87 -6.83
N GLY A 59 -5.99 8.37 -5.62
CA GLY A 59 -6.63 7.09 -5.35
C GLY A 59 -8.06 6.99 -5.90
N PRO A 60 -8.94 7.99 -5.68
CA PRO A 60 -10.29 8.00 -6.27
C PRO A 60 -10.26 7.94 -7.79
N LEU A 61 -9.36 8.67 -8.42
CA LEU A 61 -9.18 8.65 -9.88
C LEU A 61 -8.60 7.30 -10.36
N ALA A 62 -7.69 6.70 -9.61
CA ALA A 62 -7.15 5.37 -9.93
C ALA A 62 -8.23 4.26 -9.84
N LEU A 63 -9.20 4.41 -8.93
CA LEU A 63 -10.38 3.55 -8.89
C LEU A 63 -11.29 3.77 -10.10
N ASP A 64 -11.52 5.02 -10.51
CA ASP A 64 -12.32 5.36 -11.70
C ASP A 64 -11.69 4.80 -12.98
N ASP A 65 -10.37 4.85 -13.11
CA ASP A 65 -9.62 4.25 -14.23
C ASP A 65 -9.91 2.74 -14.41
N VAL A 66 -10.35 2.04 -13.36
CA VAL A 66 -10.72 0.61 -13.39
C VAL A 66 -12.24 0.39 -13.23
N GLY A 67 -13.04 1.43 -13.45
CA GLY A 67 -14.50 1.38 -13.42
C GLY A 67 -15.10 1.23 -12.02
N LEU A 68 -14.37 1.60 -10.99
CA LEU A 68 -14.82 1.59 -9.60
C LEU A 68 -14.97 3.01 -9.04
N SER A 69 -15.82 3.18 -8.04
CA SER A 69 -15.86 4.38 -7.20
C SER A 69 -15.45 4.03 -5.77
N VAL A 70 -15.08 5.04 -4.99
CA VAL A 70 -14.77 4.85 -3.56
C VAL A 70 -15.93 4.22 -2.78
N SER A 71 -17.18 4.37 -3.21
CA SER A 71 -18.35 3.75 -2.55
C SER A 71 -18.52 2.26 -2.83
N LYS A 72 -17.75 1.69 -3.77
CA LYS A 72 -17.73 0.25 -4.06
C LYS A 72 -16.72 -0.50 -3.20
N VAL A 73 -15.75 0.19 -2.64
CA VAL A 73 -14.75 -0.39 -1.74
C VAL A 73 -15.34 -0.50 -0.33
N GLN A 74 -15.40 -1.72 0.20
CA GLN A 74 -16.02 -1.99 1.49
C GLN A 74 -15.07 -1.87 2.68
N CYS A 75 -13.77 -2.03 2.44
CA CYS A 75 -12.76 -2.01 3.48
C CYS A 75 -11.49 -1.28 3.03
N TYR A 76 -10.96 -0.45 3.90
CA TYR A 76 -9.76 0.36 3.69
C TYR A 76 -8.69 0.05 4.74
N LEU A 77 -7.43 0.18 4.36
CA LEU A 77 -6.29 0.02 5.26
C LEU A 77 -5.28 1.13 4.97
N PRO A 78 -5.29 2.24 5.70
CA PRO A 78 -4.25 3.28 5.56
C PRO A 78 -2.95 2.81 6.21
N THR A 79 -1.83 2.96 5.48
CA THR A 79 -0.49 2.58 5.94
C THR A 79 0.18 3.67 6.76
N HIS A 80 0.11 4.93 6.31
CA HIS A 80 0.66 6.11 6.97
C HIS A 80 0.05 7.41 6.43
N SER A 81 0.45 8.57 6.99
CA SER A 81 -0.25 9.86 6.76
C SER A 81 0.37 10.76 5.69
N HIS A 82 1.14 10.26 4.73
CA HIS A 82 1.49 11.06 3.56
C HIS A 82 0.31 11.20 2.59
N ALA A 83 0.24 12.31 1.86
CA ALA A 83 -0.90 12.64 1.01
C ALA A 83 -1.10 11.66 -0.15
N ASP A 84 -0.05 11.08 -0.66
CA ASP A 84 -0.07 10.04 -1.70
C ASP A 84 -0.63 8.68 -1.20
N HIS A 85 -0.83 8.53 0.13
CA HIS A 85 -1.44 7.38 0.77
C HIS A 85 -2.81 7.67 1.37
N ILE A 86 -3.06 8.91 1.84
CA ILE A 86 -4.33 9.22 2.52
C ILE A 86 -5.11 10.38 1.93
N GLY A 87 -4.59 11.10 0.93
CA GLY A 87 -5.21 12.33 0.42
C GLY A 87 -6.61 12.14 -0.20
N GLY A 88 -6.98 10.93 -0.59
CA GLY A 88 -8.31 10.58 -1.08
C GLY A 88 -9.32 10.19 0.02
N PHE A 89 -8.89 10.01 1.27
CA PHE A 89 -9.79 9.57 2.35
C PHE A 89 -10.86 10.59 2.73
N GLU A 90 -10.64 11.87 2.45
CA GLU A 90 -11.70 12.88 2.59
C GLU A 90 -12.84 12.56 1.62
N GLU A 91 -12.55 12.31 0.34
CA GLU A 91 -13.56 11.88 -0.64
C GLU A 91 -14.22 10.56 -0.23
N VAL A 92 -13.45 9.57 0.22
CA VAL A 92 -13.99 8.29 0.74
C VAL A 92 -15.03 8.57 1.85
N ALA A 93 -14.68 9.41 2.82
CA ALA A 93 -15.58 9.74 3.93
C ALA A 93 -16.86 10.43 3.45
N LEU A 94 -16.72 11.49 2.64
CA LEU A 94 -17.84 12.33 2.22
C LEU A 94 -18.76 11.62 1.21
N VAL A 95 -18.21 10.90 0.23
CA VAL A 95 -19.01 10.16 -0.75
C VAL A 95 -19.80 9.04 -0.08
N ASN A 96 -19.19 8.30 0.84
CA ASN A 96 -19.91 7.22 1.53
C ASN A 96 -20.98 7.74 2.47
N ARG A 97 -20.80 8.92 3.07
CA ARG A 97 -21.77 9.50 3.99
C ARG A 97 -22.92 10.22 3.29
N TYR A 98 -22.64 10.96 2.20
CA TYR A 98 -23.61 11.90 1.62
C TYR A 98 -24.08 11.54 0.22
N VAL A 99 -23.34 10.72 -0.52
CA VAL A 99 -23.64 10.42 -1.93
C VAL A 99 -24.02 8.95 -2.13
N SER A 100 -23.35 8.05 -1.42
CA SER A 100 -23.63 6.61 -1.51
C SER A 100 -25.01 6.27 -0.94
N ASN A 101 -25.73 5.39 -1.64
CA ASN A 101 -26.98 4.80 -1.12
C ASN A 101 -26.71 3.56 -0.25
N SER A 102 -25.49 3.27 0.11
CA SER A 102 -25.15 2.14 0.99
C SER A 102 -25.69 2.39 2.40
N PRO A 103 -26.42 1.44 3.01
CA PRO A 103 -26.86 1.57 4.40
C PRO A 103 -25.70 1.39 5.39
N ASN A 104 -24.55 0.89 4.94
CA ASN A 104 -23.40 0.56 5.76
C ASN A 104 -22.25 1.53 5.49
N LYS A 105 -21.57 1.93 6.56
CA LYS A 105 -20.30 2.65 6.47
C LYS A 105 -19.22 1.73 5.91
N PRO A 106 -18.23 2.27 5.16
CA PRO A 106 -17.04 1.50 4.84
C PRO A 106 -16.28 1.13 6.12
N LYS A 107 -15.59 0.00 6.09
CA LYS A 107 -14.74 -0.48 7.17
C LYS A 107 -13.35 0.12 7.06
N MET A 108 -12.66 0.30 8.20
CA MET A 108 -11.27 0.72 8.22
C MET A 108 -10.47 -0.15 9.17
N ILE A 109 -9.52 -0.91 8.63
CA ILE A 109 -8.52 -1.66 9.43
C ILE A 109 -7.42 -0.67 9.80
N ILE A 110 -7.32 -0.34 11.08
CA ILE A 110 -6.35 0.66 11.55
C ILE A 110 -5.89 0.36 12.98
N GLN A 111 -4.60 0.48 13.22
CA GLN A 111 -4.01 0.36 14.55
C GLN A 111 -4.41 1.56 15.43
N LYS A 112 -4.55 1.32 16.73
CA LYS A 112 -5.14 2.29 17.66
C LYS A 112 -4.36 3.62 17.74
N ASP A 113 -3.05 3.54 17.84
CA ASP A 113 -2.21 4.74 17.99
C ASP A 113 -2.17 5.55 16.69
N TYR A 114 -2.14 4.86 15.56
CA TYR A 114 -2.19 5.49 14.26
C TYR A 114 -3.55 6.15 13.97
N GLN A 115 -4.66 5.58 14.45
CA GLN A 115 -5.97 6.22 14.28
C GLN A 115 -6.01 7.65 14.83
N GLY A 116 -5.44 7.85 16.03
CA GLY A 116 -5.37 9.17 16.64
C GLY A 116 -4.61 10.18 15.77
N LEU A 117 -3.47 9.75 15.22
CA LEU A 117 -2.66 10.57 14.32
C LEU A 117 -3.40 10.88 13.02
N LEU A 118 -3.94 9.85 12.34
CA LEU A 118 -4.69 10.00 11.08
C LEU A 118 -5.86 10.96 11.25
N TRP A 119 -6.66 10.80 12.31
CA TRP A 119 -7.79 11.69 12.55
C TRP A 119 -7.36 13.10 12.87
N THR A 120 -6.61 13.29 13.96
CA THR A 120 -6.37 14.64 14.52
C THR A 120 -5.38 15.49 13.71
N LYS A 121 -4.49 14.85 12.93
CA LYS A 121 -3.43 15.57 12.18
C LYS A 121 -3.67 15.62 10.68
N SER A 122 -4.63 14.83 10.16
CA SER A 122 -4.85 14.74 8.72
C SER A 122 -6.32 14.96 8.33
N LEU A 123 -7.26 14.09 8.74
CA LEU A 123 -8.61 14.08 8.18
C LEU A 123 -9.59 15.04 8.86
N ALA A 124 -9.50 15.25 10.18
CA ALA A 124 -10.49 16.02 10.93
C ALA A 124 -10.75 17.42 10.33
N GLY A 125 -9.68 18.11 9.93
CA GLY A 125 -9.79 19.46 9.38
C GLY A 125 -10.71 19.58 8.14
N GLY A 126 -10.79 18.53 7.32
CA GLY A 126 -11.62 18.50 6.10
C GLY A 126 -13.04 17.98 6.33
N VAL A 127 -13.28 17.16 7.36
CA VAL A 127 -14.54 16.40 7.46
C VAL A 127 -15.31 16.55 8.78
N GLU A 128 -14.68 16.94 9.90
CA GLU A 128 -15.34 16.93 11.21
C GLU A 128 -16.47 17.96 11.35
N PHE A 129 -16.40 19.06 10.60
CA PHE A 129 -17.38 20.14 10.63
C PHE A 129 -18.37 20.14 9.46
N CYS A 130 -18.41 19.09 8.63
CA CYS A 130 -19.38 18.99 7.55
C CYS A 130 -20.83 18.96 8.06
N GLU A 131 -21.02 18.43 9.27
CA GLU A 131 -22.25 18.51 10.05
C GLU A 131 -21.94 18.35 11.53
N ALA A 132 -22.92 18.55 12.40
CA ALA A 132 -22.79 18.29 13.83
C ALA A 132 -23.76 17.18 14.24
N ALA A 133 -23.26 16.01 14.61
CA ALA A 133 -24.06 14.94 15.15
C ALA A 133 -24.45 15.27 16.61
N GLN A 134 -25.74 15.47 16.88
CA GLN A 134 -26.24 15.85 18.21
C GLN A 134 -25.54 17.10 18.81
N GLY A 135 -25.15 18.06 17.96
CA GLY A 135 -24.47 19.29 18.37
C GLY A 135 -22.97 19.14 18.62
N GLN A 136 -22.37 18.00 18.28
CA GLN A 136 -20.91 17.78 18.40
C GLN A 136 -20.30 17.58 17.00
N PRO A 137 -19.03 17.98 16.79
CA PRO A 137 -18.29 17.67 15.58
C PRO A 137 -18.25 16.15 15.33
N LEU A 138 -18.24 15.77 14.04
CA LEU A 138 -18.14 14.38 13.64
C LEU A 138 -16.81 13.78 14.06
N GLN A 139 -16.79 12.46 14.25
CA GLN A 139 -15.61 11.68 14.58
C GLN A 139 -15.30 10.67 13.46
N LEU A 140 -14.11 10.08 13.42
CA LEU A 140 -13.75 9.06 12.44
C LEU A 140 -14.79 7.92 12.38
N THR A 141 -15.34 7.55 13.55
CA THR A 141 -16.37 6.51 13.69
C THR A 141 -17.74 6.89 13.12
N ASP A 142 -17.96 8.16 12.77
CA ASP A 142 -19.16 8.58 12.04
C ASP A 142 -19.07 8.24 10.55
N PHE A 143 -17.85 8.11 10.02
CA PHE A 143 -17.55 7.81 8.62
C PHE A 143 -17.19 6.34 8.38
N PHE A 144 -16.52 5.68 9.33
CA PHE A 144 -15.99 4.33 9.18
C PHE A 144 -16.35 3.42 10.35
N ASP A 145 -16.61 2.15 10.03
CA ASP A 145 -16.62 1.08 11.03
C ASP A 145 -15.19 0.61 11.27
N ILE A 146 -14.68 0.84 12.48
CA ILE A 146 -13.28 0.61 12.82
C ILE A 146 -13.03 -0.86 13.16
N LEU A 147 -12.09 -1.47 12.44
CA LEU A 147 -11.60 -2.83 12.66
C LEU A 147 -10.21 -2.78 13.29
N ARG A 148 -10.03 -3.53 14.42
CA ARG A 148 -8.80 -3.47 15.22
C ARG A 148 -7.91 -4.69 14.99
N PRO A 149 -6.75 -4.53 14.33
CA PRO A 149 -5.75 -5.58 14.32
C PRO A 149 -5.21 -5.81 15.74
N GLN A 150 -4.96 -7.08 16.06
CA GLN A 150 -4.47 -7.52 17.35
C GLN A 150 -2.95 -7.57 17.34
N GLU A 151 -2.33 -7.04 18.39
CA GLU A 151 -0.88 -7.12 18.59
C GLU A 151 -0.46 -8.57 18.78
N THR A 152 0.60 -8.97 18.08
CA THR A 152 1.19 -10.30 18.15
C THR A 152 2.68 -10.22 17.78
N GLU A 153 3.35 -11.37 17.70
CA GLU A 153 4.74 -11.47 17.28
C GLU A 153 4.87 -12.36 16.05
N LEU A 154 5.71 -11.95 15.11
CA LEU A 154 6.07 -12.75 13.93
C LEU A 154 7.57 -12.55 13.63
N LEU A 155 8.33 -13.66 13.54
CA LEU A 155 9.77 -13.64 13.27
C LEU A 155 10.58 -12.76 14.25
N GLY A 156 10.16 -12.71 15.54
CA GLY A 156 10.79 -11.88 16.56
C GLY A 156 10.45 -10.38 16.47
N ARG A 157 9.55 -10.00 15.57
CA ARG A 157 9.07 -8.61 15.44
C ARG A 157 7.67 -8.47 16.01
N LYS A 158 7.42 -7.35 16.65
CA LYS A 158 6.08 -6.90 17.02
C LYS A 158 5.29 -6.54 15.77
N VAL A 159 4.12 -7.17 15.58
CA VAL A 159 3.23 -6.99 14.43
C VAL A 159 1.78 -6.91 14.90
N TRP A 160 0.87 -6.54 13.99
CA TRP A 160 -0.57 -6.51 14.25
C TRP A 160 -1.30 -7.34 13.20
N SER A 161 -2.03 -8.35 13.63
CA SER A 161 -2.77 -9.26 12.74
C SER A 161 -4.26 -8.97 12.76
N TYR A 162 -4.89 -9.07 11.59
CA TYR A 162 -6.33 -8.99 11.42
C TYR A 162 -6.82 -10.02 10.41
N GLN A 163 -7.88 -10.76 10.76
CA GLN A 163 -8.54 -11.69 9.85
C GLN A 163 -9.69 -10.99 9.16
N HIS A 164 -9.59 -10.75 7.83
CA HIS A 164 -10.64 -10.17 7.00
C HIS A 164 -11.20 -11.23 6.05
N GLY A 165 -12.31 -11.87 6.45
CA GLY A 165 -12.81 -13.06 5.75
C GLY A 165 -11.78 -14.18 5.77
N SER A 166 -11.37 -14.65 4.60
CA SER A 166 -10.30 -15.66 4.45
C SER A 166 -8.89 -15.09 4.43
N MET A 167 -8.73 -13.75 4.40
CA MET A 167 -7.41 -13.08 4.36
C MET A 167 -6.87 -12.85 5.77
N GLU A 168 -5.68 -13.38 6.06
CA GLU A 168 -4.85 -12.94 7.18
C GLU A 168 -4.03 -11.73 6.72
N LEU A 169 -4.20 -10.58 7.36
CA LEU A 169 -3.44 -9.36 7.12
C LEU A 169 -2.55 -9.11 8.33
N VAL A 170 -1.24 -9.12 8.13
CA VAL A 170 -0.26 -8.81 9.19
C VAL A 170 0.41 -7.50 8.86
N LEU A 171 0.22 -6.51 9.74
CA LEU A 171 0.81 -5.18 9.63
C LEU A 171 2.11 -5.15 10.44
N MET A 172 3.17 -4.61 9.86
CA MET A 172 4.48 -4.48 10.49
C MET A 172 5.03 -3.06 10.31
N ARG A 173 5.56 -2.50 11.38
CA ARG A 173 6.16 -1.15 11.35
C ARG A 173 7.34 -1.12 10.39
N THR A 174 7.44 -0.02 9.64
CA THR A 174 8.56 0.30 8.75
C THR A 174 9.27 1.56 9.22
N LEU A 175 10.54 1.68 8.86
CA LEU A 175 11.36 2.86 9.12
C LEU A 175 11.25 3.81 7.92
N HIS A 176 10.35 4.82 8.00
CA HIS A 176 10.09 5.69 6.87
C HIS A 176 10.44 7.15 7.16
N PHE A 177 9.75 7.81 8.08
CA PHE A 177 9.96 9.23 8.40
C PHE A 177 9.92 9.52 9.89
N PRO A 178 10.63 10.56 10.36
CA PRO A 178 11.51 11.48 9.60
C PRO A 178 12.76 10.78 9.07
N ASP A 179 13.44 11.37 8.08
CA ASP A 179 14.68 10.87 7.49
C ASP A 179 15.84 10.74 8.49
N SER A 180 15.73 11.40 9.62
CA SER A 180 16.69 11.35 10.73
C SER A 180 16.43 10.19 11.70
N ALA A 181 15.32 9.46 11.59
CA ALA A 181 15.01 8.33 12.46
C ALA A 181 15.98 7.17 12.17
N VAL A 182 16.57 6.61 13.22
CA VAL A 182 17.50 5.47 13.13
C VAL A 182 16.89 4.17 13.68
N SER A 183 15.67 4.25 14.19
CA SER A 183 14.93 3.10 14.72
C SER A 183 13.43 3.25 14.53
N ILE A 184 12.72 2.13 14.59
CA ILE A 184 11.24 2.09 14.51
C ILE A 184 10.58 2.93 15.60
N ASP A 185 11.20 3.03 16.78
CA ASP A 185 10.64 3.78 17.91
C ASP A 185 10.73 5.31 17.69
N GLU A 186 11.69 5.76 16.89
CA GLU A 186 11.86 7.18 16.52
C GLU A 186 11.00 7.56 15.31
N ALA A 187 10.62 6.57 14.49
CA ALA A 187 9.83 6.79 13.30
C ALA A 187 8.35 7.05 13.63
N GLN A 188 7.69 7.84 12.80
CA GLN A 188 6.25 7.94 12.80
C GLN A 188 5.62 6.62 12.34
N TRP A 189 4.31 6.44 12.57
CA TRP A 189 3.62 5.24 12.11
C TRP A 189 3.68 5.14 10.58
N CYS A 190 4.27 4.07 10.11
CA CYS A 190 4.16 3.56 8.74
C CYS A 190 4.17 2.03 8.81
N SER A 191 3.47 1.35 7.91
CA SER A 191 3.39 -0.10 7.93
C SER A 191 3.47 -0.73 6.56
N GLY A 192 4.24 -1.82 6.48
CA GLY A 192 4.11 -2.83 5.43
C GLY A 192 3.06 -3.86 5.79
N ILE A 193 2.78 -4.77 4.85
CA ILE A 193 1.71 -5.76 4.95
C ILE A 193 2.21 -7.12 4.47
N LEU A 194 1.91 -8.17 5.24
CA LEU A 194 2.04 -9.55 4.79
C LEU A 194 0.63 -10.16 4.69
N VAL A 195 0.31 -10.73 3.54
CA VAL A 195 -1.00 -11.32 3.25
C VAL A 195 -0.86 -12.84 3.21
N ASN A 196 -1.63 -13.54 4.04
CA ASN A 196 -1.71 -15.01 4.11
C ASN A 196 -0.35 -15.71 4.24
N ARG A 197 0.68 -15.02 4.73
CA ARG A 197 2.08 -15.50 4.74
C ARG A 197 2.58 -15.93 3.36
N ARG A 198 2.12 -15.25 2.31
CA ARG A 198 2.43 -15.55 0.91
C ARG A 198 2.94 -14.33 0.15
N VAL A 199 2.32 -13.17 0.37
CA VAL A 199 2.64 -11.94 -0.34
C VAL A 199 3.06 -10.88 0.66
N TRP A 200 4.30 -10.44 0.56
CA TRP A 200 4.83 -9.38 1.38
C TRP A 200 4.94 -8.08 0.58
N ILE A 201 4.50 -6.97 1.17
CA ILE A 201 4.54 -5.63 0.58
C ILE A 201 5.18 -4.71 1.62
N SER A 202 6.30 -4.10 1.26
CA SER A 202 7.13 -3.34 2.22
C SER A 202 6.36 -2.20 2.90
N GLY A 203 5.37 -1.59 2.23
CA GLY A 203 5.00 -0.21 2.54
C GLY A 203 6.16 0.73 2.21
N ASP A 204 6.02 2.00 2.54
CA ASP A 204 7.10 2.95 2.39
C ASP A 204 8.15 2.73 3.49
N THR A 205 9.42 2.66 3.11
CA THR A 205 10.50 2.40 4.07
C THR A 205 11.85 2.88 3.57
N MET A 206 12.66 3.43 4.46
CA MET A 206 14.11 3.52 4.21
C MET A 206 14.67 2.10 4.08
N PHE A 207 15.85 1.97 3.50
CA PHE A 207 16.48 0.66 3.33
C PHE A 207 16.82 0.01 4.67
N ASP A 208 16.23 -1.13 4.92
CA ASP A 208 16.55 -2.06 6.01
C ASP A 208 16.79 -3.44 5.38
N ARG A 209 18.04 -3.90 5.37
CA ARG A 209 18.41 -5.19 4.77
C ARG A 209 17.71 -6.37 5.44
N ASP A 210 17.54 -6.32 6.74
CA ASP A 210 16.99 -7.43 7.53
C ASP A 210 15.48 -7.58 7.31
N TYR A 211 14.81 -6.48 7.00
CA TYR A 211 13.36 -6.46 6.83
C TYR A 211 12.89 -7.36 5.67
N PRO A 212 13.28 -7.16 4.41
CA PRO A 212 12.89 -8.07 3.34
C PRO A 212 13.50 -9.46 3.48
N THR A 213 14.74 -9.57 4.02
CA THR A 213 15.40 -10.87 4.18
C THR A 213 14.64 -11.80 5.11
N GLN A 214 14.17 -11.30 6.27
CA GLN A 214 13.40 -12.10 7.22
C GLN A 214 12.06 -12.58 6.66
N PHE A 215 11.38 -11.77 5.84
CA PHE A 215 10.09 -12.13 5.28
C PHE A 215 10.19 -12.97 4.00
N SER A 216 11.36 -13.03 3.36
CA SER A 216 11.53 -13.80 2.12
C SER A 216 11.30 -15.30 2.32
N ASP A 217 11.60 -15.86 3.51
CA ASP A 217 11.44 -17.29 3.80
C ASP A 217 9.97 -17.73 3.87
N ILE A 218 9.08 -16.80 4.21
CA ILE A 218 7.63 -17.05 4.35
C ILE A 218 6.80 -16.40 3.26
N SER A 219 7.44 -15.81 2.25
CA SER A 219 6.76 -15.14 1.14
C SER A 219 7.07 -15.83 -0.18
N GLU A 220 6.03 -16.03 -0.99
CA GLU A 220 6.15 -16.50 -2.38
C GLU A 220 6.58 -15.37 -3.30
N VAL A 221 6.03 -14.18 -3.08
CA VAL A 221 6.30 -12.96 -3.85
C VAL A 221 6.37 -11.79 -2.89
N MET A 222 7.26 -10.87 -3.22
CA MET A 222 7.51 -9.65 -2.47
C MET A 222 7.35 -8.42 -3.37
N PHE A 223 6.88 -7.32 -2.80
CA PHE A 223 6.84 -6.00 -3.43
C PHE A 223 7.57 -5.02 -2.52
N HIS A 224 8.63 -4.38 -3.03
CA HIS A 224 9.41 -3.42 -2.25
C HIS A 224 9.33 -2.03 -2.86
N ASP A 225 9.16 -1.01 -2.02
CA ASP A 225 9.25 0.38 -2.47
C ASP A 225 10.65 0.67 -3.00
N CYS A 226 10.75 1.53 -4.00
CA CYS A 226 12.00 1.79 -4.67
C CYS A 226 12.07 3.19 -5.25
N GLN A 227 13.09 3.95 -4.88
CA GLN A 227 13.41 5.19 -5.57
C GLN A 227 14.66 5.05 -6.44
N THR A 228 14.78 5.88 -7.49
CA THR A 228 15.87 5.85 -8.46
C THR A 228 17.09 6.70 -8.04
N PHE A 229 17.03 7.38 -6.91
CA PHE A 229 18.11 8.20 -6.34
C PHE A 229 18.45 7.75 -4.92
N GLN A 230 19.58 8.21 -4.38
CA GLN A 230 20.02 7.89 -3.02
C GLN A 230 19.58 8.96 -2.02
N GLY A 231 19.38 8.53 -0.77
CA GLY A 231 18.97 9.38 0.35
C GLY A 231 17.47 9.61 0.42
N GLY A 232 17.01 10.28 1.45
CA GLY A 232 15.60 10.48 1.74
C GLY A 232 15.02 9.30 2.53
N VAL A 233 13.72 9.10 2.40
CA VAL A 233 12.91 8.23 3.26
C VAL A 233 12.48 6.91 2.60
N HIS A 234 13.01 6.60 1.42
CA HIS A 234 12.74 5.38 0.66
C HIS A 234 14.00 4.60 0.35
N ALA A 235 13.87 3.29 0.17
CA ALA A 235 14.97 2.45 -0.29
C ALA A 235 15.36 2.80 -1.73
N SER A 236 16.63 3.08 -1.96
CA SER A 236 17.12 3.31 -3.32
C SER A 236 17.37 1.99 -4.06
N TYR A 237 17.25 2.02 -5.38
CA TYR A 237 17.57 0.86 -6.23
C TYR A 237 18.99 0.32 -5.93
N ARG A 238 19.94 1.22 -5.71
CA ARG A 238 21.32 0.87 -5.37
C ARG A 238 21.44 0.09 -4.06
N GLU A 239 20.69 0.48 -3.04
CA GLU A 239 20.66 -0.24 -1.76
C GLU A 239 19.98 -1.60 -1.93
N LEU A 240 18.87 -1.67 -2.66
CA LEU A 240 18.15 -2.90 -2.96
C LEU A 240 19.02 -3.92 -3.73
N MET A 241 19.96 -3.46 -4.56
CA MET A 241 20.95 -4.31 -5.22
C MET A 241 21.89 -5.03 -4.25
N THR A 242 21.97 -4.58 -2.99
CA THR A 242 22.78 -5.27 -1.95
C THR A 242 22.04 -6.42 -1.28
N LEU A 243 20.75 -6.61 -1.55
CA LEU A 243 19.99 -7.75 -1.05
C LEU A 243 20.50 -9.06 -1.63
N PRO A 244 20.37 -10.17 -0.89
CA PRO A 244 20.67 -11.50 -1.40
C PRO A 244 19.87 -11.84 -2.68
N ASP A 245 20.48 -12.64 -3.57
CA ASP A 245 19.85 -13.02 -4.85
C ASP A 245 18.52 -13.75 -4.65
N GLU A 246 18.40 -14.57 -3.60
CA GLU A 246 17.19 -15.28 -3.22
C GLU A 246 16.05 -14.32 -2.81
N VAL A 247 16.35 -13.16 -2.25
CA VAL A 247 15.38 -12.12 -1.93
C VAL A 247 14.99 -11.36 -3.19
N ARG A 248 15.96 -10.91 -3.99
CA ARG A 248 15.71 -10.17 -5.23
C ARG A 248 14.86 -10.98 -6.21
N SER A 249 15.15 -12.28 -6.36
CA SER A 249 14.44 -13.17 -7.29
C SER A 249 12.96 -13.39 -6.97
N LYS A 250 12.48 -12.94 -5.81
CA LYS A 250 11.07 -12.95 -5.39
C LYS A 250 10.44 -11.55 -5.37
N THR A 251 11.20 -10.49 -5.68
CA THR A 251 10.82 -9.10 -5.41
C THR A 251 10.50 -8.33 -6.69
N TYR A 252 9.29 -7.77 -6.76
CA TYR A 252 8.92 -6.66 -7.64
C TYR A 252 9.22 -5.33 -6.96
N LEU A 253 9.56 -4.30 -7.76
CA LEU A 253 9.80 -2.95 -7.30
C LEU A 253 8.60 -2.06 -7.63
N TYR A 254 8.12 -1.27 -6.66
CA TYR A 254 7.01 -0.33 -6.82
C TYR A 254 7.33 1.00 -6.13
N HIS A 255 6.41 1.95 -6.11
CA HIS A 255 6.58 3.29 -5.52
C HIS A 255 7.76 4.07 -6.15
N TYR A 256 7.94 3.94 -7.45
CA TYR A 256 9.08 4.49 -8.17
C TYR A 256 8.78 5.83 -8.86
N ASN A 257 9.86 6.57 -9.17
CA ASN A 257 9.83 7.88 -9.80
C ASN A 257 9.56 7.78 -11.30
N ASP A 258 9.19 8.89 -11.96
CA ASP A 258 8.83 8.95 -13.39
C ASP A 258 9.97 8.58 -14.36
N ASN A 259 11.22 8.55 -13.90
CA ASN A 259 12.39 8.17 -14.70
C ASN A 259 12.81 6.70 -14.56
N TRP A 260 11.94 5.84 -14.01
CA TRP A 260 12.21 4.43 -13.75
C TRP A 260 12.62 3.64 -15.00
N ASP A 261 12.10 3.99 -16.17
CA ASP A 261 12.34 3.35 -17.47
C ASP A 261 13.47 4.01 -18.28
N ASP A 262 14.15 5.00 -17.72
CA ASP A 262 15.36 5.62 -18.30
C ASP A 262 16.58 5.43 -17.38
N PRO A 263 17.19 4.24 -17.35
CA PRO A 263 18.35 3.98 -16.51
C PRO A 263 19.53 4.97 -16.73
N LYS A 264 19.65 5.53 -17.93
CA LYS A 264 20.71 6.52 -18.22
C LYS A 264 20.54 7.81 -17.40
N ALA A 265 19.35 8.09 -16.90
CA ALA A 265 19.09 9.28 -16.07
C ALA A 265 19.57 9.10 -14.63
N TRP A 266 19.81 7.88 -14.14
CA TRP A 266 20.10 7.62 -12.72
C TRP A 266 21.14 6.53 -12.43
N VAL A 267 21.44 5.63 -13.36
CA VAL A 267 22.56 4.68 -13.24
C VAL A 267 23.86 5.38 -13.64
N LYS A 268 24.91 5.19 -12.82
CA LYS A 268 26.23 5.78 -13.07
C LYS A 268 27.17 4.72 -13.63
N ASP A 269 28.21 5.12 -14.37
CA ASP A 269 29.24 4.21 -14.91
C ASP A 269 29.95 3.39 -13.81
N SER A 270 29.99 3.91 -12.58
CA SER A 270 30.56 3.21 -11.44
C SER A 270 29.67 2.15 -10.83
N ASP A 271 28.42 2.02 -11.29
CA ASP A 271 27.48 1.07 -10.74
C ASP A 271 27.69 -0.33 -11.33
N ASN A 272 27.45 -1.33 -10.51
CA ASN A 272 27.56 -2.74 -10.89
C ASN A 272 26.19 -3.35 -11.24
N PHE A 273 25.21 -2.53 -11.64
CA PHE A 273 23.87 -2.93 -12.03
C PHE A 273 23.43 -2.15 -13.28
N THR A 274 22.37 -2.65 -13.95
CA THR A 274 21.94 -2.12 -15.24
C THR A 274 20.81 -1.12 -15.15
N GLY A 275 20.05 -1.11 -14.04
CA GLY A 275 18.80 -0.38 -13.87
C GLY A 275 17.60 -1.03 -14.56
N ASP A 276 17.79 -2.22 -15.12
CA ASP A 276 16.73 -3.11 -15.59
C ASP A 276 16.53 -4.18 -14.50
N PRO A 277 15.44 -4.14 -13.72
CA PRO A 277 15.27 -5.04 -12.58
C PRO A 277 15.39 -6.52 -12.94
N ILE A 278 14.90 -6.93 -14.12
CA ILE A 278 14.96 -8.35 -14.53
C ILE A 278 16.42 -8.78 -14.74
N LYS A 279 17.23 -7.95 -15.42
CA LYS A 279 18.66 -8.23 -15.61
C LYS A 279 19.45 -8.18 -14.31
N ASP A 280 18.98 -7.37 -13.37
CA ASP A 280 19.61 -7.16 -12.07
C ASP A 280 19.11 -8.17 -11.00
N GLY A 281 18.31 -9.16 -11.42
CA GLY A 281 17.90 -10.30 -10.61
C GLY A 281 16.61 -10.12 -9.83
N PHE A 282 15.87 -9.03 -10.03
CA PHE A 282 14.51 -8.85 -9.50
C PHE A 282 13.46 -9.45 -10.44
N MET A 283 12.23 -9.56 -9.98
CA MET A 283 11.10 -9.99 -10.82
C MET A 283 10.68 -8.93 -11.85
N GLY A 284 10.98 -7.68 -11.63
CA GLY A 284 10.67 -6.55 -12.51
C GLY A 284 10.11 -5.35 -11.74
N TRP A 285 9.69 -4.35 -12.49
CA TRP A 285 8.84 -3.28 -11.97
C TRP A 285 7.40 -3.81 -11.83
N ALA A 286 6.73 -3.50 -10.73
CA ALA A 286 5.29 -3.65 -10.65
C ALA A 286 4.63 -2.62 -11.56
N HIS A 287 3.51 -2.96 -12.20
CA HIS A 287 2.81 -2.08 -13.11
C HIS A 287 1.42 -1.71 -12.60
N GLN A 288 1.00 -0.47 -12.86
CA GLN A 288 -0.36 -0.05 -12.53
C GLN A 288 -1.39 -0.76 -13.42
N GLN A 289 -2.59 -0.97 -12.89
CA GLN A 289 -3.69 -1.69 -13.55
C GLN A 289 -3.33 -3.13 -13.93
N VAL A 290 -2.48 -3.75 -13.12
CA VAL A 290 -2.06 -5.14 -13.26
C VAL A 290 -2.47 -5.93 -12.03
N ALA A 291 -3.05 -7.10 -12.25
CA ALA A 291 -3.38 -8.08 -11.22
C ALA A 291 -2.30 -9.16 -11.12
N TYR A 292 -1.93 -9.47 -9.90
CA TYR A 292 -1.05 -10.58 -9.53
C TYR A 292 -1.91 -11.62 -8.81
N ASP A 293 -2.14 -12.76 -9.47
CA ASP A 293 -3.00 -13.84 -8.99
C ASP A 293 -2.19 -14.97 -8.37
N PHE A 294 -2.57 -15.37 -7.16
CA PHE A 294 -1.93 -16.42 -6.38
C PHE A 294 -2.96 -17.54 -6.14
N ALA A 295 -2.76 -18.67 -6.80
CA ALA A 295 -3.63 -19.83 -6.72
C ALA A 295 -3.54 -20.56 -5.35
#